data_7d035c486d5230efa08a29519b1f564c
#
_entry.id   7d035c486d5230efa08a29519b1f564c
#
_cell.length_a   1.000
_cell.length_b   1.000
_cell.length_c   1.000
_cell.angle_alpha   90.00
_cell.angle_beta   90.00
_cell.angle_gamma   90.00
#
_symmetry.space_group_name_H-M   'P 1'
#
loop_
_entity.id
_entity.type
_entity.pdbx_description
1 polymer ?
#
loop_
_entity_poly.entity_id
_entity_poly.type
_entity_poly.pdbx_seq_one_letter_code
_entity_poly.pdbx_strand_id
1 'polypeptide(L)'
;LPRRWKRLPKALSDLDIDKLLEPPAEATPTELCTTSILELAYASGLRLSELRNLRLEQLHLADGFVTVIGKGDKERVVPLGRPAVAAMEQYLEAGRPALVKPRSPANVFLTQRGTAFAASTIWGRIKARVARVGITRNVTPHMLRHSFATHLLERGADLRVIQELLGHASISTTEIYTH
;
A
#
# COMPACT_ATOMS: atom_id res chain seq x y z
N LEU A 1 2.40 -14.62 27.76
CA LEU A 1 2.08 -13.33 27.13
C LEU A 1 3.30 -12.46 26.90
N PRO A 2 4.20 -12.22 27.89
CA PRO A 2 5.39 -11.40 27.63
C PRO A 2 6.32 -11.96 26.53
N ARG A 3 6.33 -13.26 26.36
CA ARG A 3 7.15 -13.91 25.32
C ARG A 3 6.61 -13.70 23.90
N ARG A 4 5.29 -13.52 23.74
CA ARG A 4 4.67 -13.22 22.45
C ARG A 4 5.06 -11.82 21.94
N TRP A 5 5.15 -10.85 22.85
CA TRP A 5 5.57 -9.50 22.51
C TRP A 5 6.99 -9.45 21.95
N LYS A 6 7.87 -10.28 22.48
CA LYS A 6 9.26 -10.36 22.01
C LYS A 6 9.41 -11.04 20.66
N ARG A 7 8.40 -11.77 20.21
CA ARG A 7 8.40 -12.50 18.93
C ARG A 7 7.69 -11.77 17.81
N LEU A 8 6.97 -10.69 18.12
CA LEU A 8 6.32 -9.90 17.08
C LEU A 8 7.39 -9.17 16.26
N PRO A 9 7.24 -9.18 14.91
CA PRO A 9 8.13 -8.34 14.10
C PRO A 9 7.98 -6.91 14.61
N LYS A 10 9.09 -6.28 14.92
CA LYS A 10 9.07 -4.88 15.34
C LYS A 10 8.53 -4.05 14.20
N ALA A 11 7.44 -3.34 14.43
CA ALA A 11 6.92 -2.39 13.47
C ALA A 11 7.96 -1.33 13.12
N LEU A 12 7.88 -0.80 11.92
CA LEU A 12 8.66 0.37 11.55
C LEU A 12 8.26 1.55 12.42
N SER A 13 9.21 2.42 12.75
CA SER A 13 8.92 3.62 13.51
C SER A 13 8.05 4.59 12.68
N ASP A 14 7.38 5.50 13.36
CA ASP A 14 6.60 6.55 12.70
C ASP A 14 7.48 7.37 11.75
N LEU A 15 8.72 7.65 12.16
CA LEU A 15 9.68 8.36 11.33
C LEU A 15 10.02 7.58 10.05
N ASP A 16 10.22 6.27 10.17
CA ASP A 16 10.50 5.42 9.01
C ASP A 16 9.30 5.39 8.05
N ILE A 17 8.09 5.31 8.57
CA ILE A 17 6.88 5.34 7.74
C ILE A 17 6.75 6.69 7.03
N ASP A 18 6.98 7.78 7.74
CA ASP A 18 6.93 9.12 7.14
C ASP A 18 7.95 9.27 6.01
N LYS A 19 9.17 8.76 6.21
CA LYS A 19 10.20 8.75 5.17
C LYS A 19 9.80 7.91 3.97
N LEU A 20 9.21 6.75 4.23
CA LEU A 20 8.80 5.82 3.17
C LEU A 20 7.70 6.42 2.29
N LEU A 21 6.77 7.15 2.89
CA LEU A 21 5.65 7.78 2.20
C LEU A 21 6.00 9.13 1.58
N GLU A 22 7.13 9.72 1.95
CA GLU A 22 7.54 11.00 1.40
C GLU A 22 7.88 10.88 -0.09
N PRO A 23 7.25 11.71 -0.96
CA PRO A 23 7.59 11.68 -2.37
C PRO A 23 9.06 12.05 -2.60
N PRO A 24 9.78 11.33 -3.47
CA PRO A 24 11.14 11.70 -3.79
C PRO A 24 11.21 13.05 -4.50
N ALA A 25 12.36 13.72 -4.39
CA ALA A 25 12.58 15.03 -5.00
C ALA A 25 12.41 14.98 -6.53
N GLU A 26 12.76 13.86 -7.15
CA GLU A 26 12.54 13.64 -8.58
C GLU A 26 11.29 12.81 -8.80
N ALA A 27 10.28 13.42 -9.39
CA ALA A 27 9.00 12.78 -9.66
C ALA A 27 9.00 12.07 -11.02
N THR A 28 9.88 11.08 -11.19
CA THR A 28 9.86 10.23 -12.39
C THR A 28 8.57 9.40 -12.40
N PRO A 29 8.11 8.94 -13.59
CA PRO A 29 6.94 8.08 -13.67
C PRO A 29 7.01 6.86 -12.75
N THR A 30 8.18 6.23 -12.67
CA THR A 30 8.43 5.09 -11.79
C THR A 30 8.28 5.48 -10.33
N GLU A 31 8.81 6.62 -9.93
CA GLU A 31 8.72 7.09 -8.55
C GLU A 31 7.30 7.50 -8.16
N LEU A 32 6.57 8.10 -9.07
CA LEU A 32 5.16 8.40 -8.86
C LEU A 32 4.35 7.13 -8.67
N CYS A 33 4.66 6.09 -9.45
CA CYS A 33 4.04 4.79 -9.30
C CYS A 33 4.31 4.20 -7.92
N THR A 34 5.56 4.18 -7.48
CA THR A 34 5.95 3.62 -6.19
C THR A 34 5.29 4.37 -5.04
N THR A 35 5.29 5.71 -5.10
CA THR A 35 4.64 6.52 -4.06
C THR A 35 3.15 6.23 -3.98
N SER A 36 2.48 6.10 -5.13
CA SER A 36 1.05 5.80 -5.15
C SER A 36 0.75 4.40 -4.60
N ILE A 37 1.60 3.42 -4.92
CA ILE A 37 1.47 2.06 -4.35
C ILE A 37 1.57 2.10 -2.83
N LEU A 38 2.57 2.78 -2.31
CA LEU A 38 2.81 2.86 -0.87
C LEU A 38 1.70 3.63 -0.14
N GLU A 39 1.27 4.74 -0.70
CA GLU A 39 0.17 5.52 -0.12
C GLU A 39 -1.14 4.73 -0.11
N LEU A 40 -1.42 4.01 -1.20
CA LEU A 40 -2.61 3.17 -1.26
C LEU A 40 -2.51 2.00 -0.29
N ALA A 41 -1.36 1.35 -0.20
CA ALA A 41 -1.12 0.26 0.75
C ALA A 41 -1.31 0.73 2.19
N TYR A 42 -0.78 1.90 2.52
CA TYR A 42 -0.91 2.49 3.85
C TYR A 42 -2.37 2.81 4.18
N ALA A 43 -3.08 3.47 3.26
CA ALA A 43 -4.45 3.92 3.51
C ALA A 43 -5.46 2.77 3.54
N SER A 44 -5.22 1.70 2.77
CA SER A 44 -6.21 0.66 2.51
C SER A 44 -5.90 -0.68 3.17
N GLY A 45 -4.65 -0.92 3.52
CA GLY A 45 -4.23 -2.24 4.00
C GLY A 45 -4.30 -3.33 2.93
N LEU A 46 -4.37 -2.95 1.66
CA LEU A 46 -4.42 -3.93 0.58
C LEU A 46 -3.17 -4.79 0.53
N ARG A 47 -3.35 -6.06 0.19
CA ARG A 47 -2.25 -6.99 -0.03
C ARG A 47 -1.59 -6.68 -1.37
N LEU A 48 -0.32 -7.10 -1.52
CA LEU A 48 0.42 -6.87 -2.76
C LEU A 48 -0.31 -7.45 -3.98
N SER A 49 -0.94 -8.62 -3.83
CA SER A 49 -1.71 -9.24 -4.90
C SER A 49 -2.92 -8.38 -5.29
N GLU A 50 -3.57 -7.77 -4.33
CA GLU A 50 -4.70 -6.88 -4.57
C GLU A 50 -4.25 -5.58 -5.22
N LEU A 51 -3.13 -5.04 -4.79
CA LEU A 51 -2.55 -3.82 -5.39
C LEU A 51 -2.18 -4.03 -6.87
N ARG A 52 -1.44 -5.11 -7.17
CA ARG A 52 -1.01 -5.35 -8.53
C ARG A 52 -2.14 -5.74 -9.49
N ASN A 53 -3.23 -6.26 -8.97
CA ASN A 53 -4.40 -6.62 -9.76
C ASN A 53 -5.47 -5.52 -9.83
N LEU A 54 -5.26 -4.40 -9.16
CA LEU A 54 -6.20 -3.28 -9.17
C LEU A 54 -6.30 -2.68 -10.57
N ARG A 55 -7.53 -2.47 -11.04
CA ARG A 55 -7.81 -1.97 -12.38
C ARG A 55 -8.37 -0.55 -12.32
N LEU A 56 -8.18 0.18 -13.41
CA LEU A 56 -8.63 1.58 -13.52
C LEU A 56 -10.12 1.74 -13.21
N GLU A 57 -10.94 0.80 -13.63
CA GLU A 57 -12.40 0.83 -13.41
C GLU A 57 -12.80 0.70 -11.95
N GLN A 58 -11.88 0.26 -11.09
CA GLN A 58 -12.12 0.12 -9.65
C GLN A 58 -11.79 1.40 -8.87
N LEU A 59 -11.24 2.41 -9.54
CA LEU A 59 -10.90 3.68 -8.91
C LEU A 59 -12.08 4.65 -8.94
N HIS A 60 -12.41 5.21 -7.78
CA HIS A 60 -13.46 6.22 -7.62
C HIS A 60 -12.88 7.37 -6.81
N LEU A 61 -11.81 7.96 -7.34
CA LEU A 61 -11.00 8.95 -6.60
C LEU A 61 -11.75 10.24 -6.30
N ALA A 62 -12.64 10.66 -7.21
CA ALA A 62 -13.46 11.84 -6.98
C ALA A 62 -14.36 11.68 -5.75
N ASP A 63 -14.80 10.46 -5.49
CA ASP A 63 -15.63 10.10 -4.35
C ASP A 63 -14.82 9.55 -3.17
N GLY A 64 -13.50 9.45 -3.31
CA GLY A 64 -12.60 9.08 -2.24
C GLY A 64 -12.59 7.62 -1.86
N PHE A 65 -12.80 6.71 -2.83
CA PHE A 65 -12.72 5.28 -2.54
C PHE A 65 -12.25 4.46 -3.73
N VAL A 66 -11.88 3.22 -3.45
CA VAL A 66 -11.63 2.19 -4.46
C VAL A 66 -12.47 0.96 -4.13
N THR A 67 -12.83 0.19 -5.16
CA THR A 67 -13.47 -1.11 -4.96
C THR A 67 -12.43 -2.19 -5.19
N VAL A 68 -12.46 -3.21 -4.34
CA VAL A 68 -11.49 -4.30 -4.38
C VAL A 68 -12.24 -5.62 -4.38
N ILE A 69 -11.82 -6.54 -5.24
CA ILE A 69 -12.36 -7.89 -5.26
C ILE A 69 -11.42 -8.77 -4.44
N GLY A 70 -11.92 -9.29 -3.32
CA GLY A 70 -11.18 -10.15 -2.44
C GLY A 70 -11.47 -11.62 -2.69
N LYS A 71 -11.11 -12.42 -1.70
CA LYS A 71 -11.31 -13.86 -1.70
C LYS A 71 -12.81 -14.20 -1.88
N GLY A 72 -13.12 -15.12 -2.79
CA GLY A 72 -14.49 -15.54 -3.06
C GLY A 72 -15.27 -14.54 -3.91
N ASP A 73 -14.58 -13.72 -4.70
CA ASP A 73 -15.15 -12.70 -5.59
C ASP A 73 -16.01 -11.66 -4.85
N LYS A 74 -15.79 -11.48 -3.57
CA LYS A 74 -16.52 -10.46 -2.80
C LYS A 74 -15.88 -9.10 -3.03
N GLU A 75 -16.70 -8.19 -3.52
CA GLU A 75 -16.30 -6.79 -3.69
C GLU A 75 -16.43 -6.05 -2.36
N ARG A 76 -15.44 -5.24 -2.05
CA ARG A 76 -15.52 -4.34 -0.89
C ARG A 76 -15.12 -2.93 -1.29
N VAL A 77 -15.73 -1.96 -0.65
CA VAL A 77 -15.41 -0.54 -0.81
C VAL A 77 -14.36 -0.17 0.23
N VAL A 78 -13.27 0.44 -0.24
CA VAL A 78 -12.18 0.87 0.64
C VAL A 78 -12.07 2.39 0.54
N PRO A 79 -12.41 3.13 1.62
CA PRO A 79 -12.28 4.57 1.62
C PRO A 79 -10.81 4.99 1.64
N LEU A 80 -10.49 6.10 0.98
CA LEU A 80 -9.14 6.64 0.92
C LEU A 80 -9.11 8.03 1.50
N GLY A 81 -8.08 8.31 2.30
CA GLY A 81 -7.81 9.65 2.76
C GLY A 81 -7.19 10.52 1.67
N ARG A 82 -7.09 11.81 1.95
CA ARG A 82 -6.56 12.79 1.00
C ARG A 82 -5.15 12.49 0.48
N PRO A 83 -4.19 12.06 1.32
CA PRO A 83 -2.85 11.76 0.82
C PRO A 83 -2.84 10.65 -0.22
N ALA A 84 -3.62 9.59 -0.02
CA ALA A 84 -3.71 8.49 -0.96
C ALA A 84 -4.36 8.93 -2.28
N VAL A 85 -5.46 9.68 -2.19
CA VAL A 85 -6.14 10.22 -3.38
C VAL A 85 -5.19 11.12 -4.16
N ALA A 86 -4.48 12.02 -3.49
CA ALA A 86 -3.55 12.94 -4.15
C ALA A 86 -2.41 12.20 -4.85
N ALA A 87 -1.82 11.21 -4.19
CA ALA A 87 -0.74 10.40 -4.77
C ALA A 87 -1.24 9.62 -5.99
N MET A 88 -2.43 9.03 -5.91
CA MET A 88 -3.03 8.29 -7.02
C MET A 88 -3.34 9.21 -8.20
N GLU A 89 -3.92 10.36 -7.95
CA GLU A 89 -4.23 11.34 -9.01
C GLU A 89 -2.95 11.81 -9.71
N GLN A 90 -1.91 12.12 -8.97
CA GLN A 90 -0.64 12.55 -9.53
C GLN A 90 0.00 11.46 -10.39
N TYR A 91 -0.04 10.21 -9.94
CA TYR A 91 0.44 9.08 -10.71
C TYR A 91 -0.37 8.91 -12.00
N LEU A 92 -1.70 8.97 -11.93
CA LEU A 92 -2.57 8.80 -13.12
C LEU A 92 -2.40 9.94 -14.10
N GLU A 93 -2.12 11.16 -13.64
CA GLU A 93 -1.98 12.32 -14.49
C GLU A 93 -0.57 12.45 -15.10
N ALA A 94 0.47 12.29 -14.29
CA ALA A 94 1.86 12.57 -14.69
C ALA A 94 2.74 11.32 -14.80
N GLY A 95 2.37 10.21 -14.19
CA GLY A 95 3.21 9.00 -14.19
C GLY A 95 2.74 7.94 -15.18
N ARG A 96 1.54 7.42 -14.99
CA ARG A 96 1.02 6.31 -15.80
C ARG A 96 1.01 6.60 -17.30
N PRO A 97 0.63 7.80 -17.77
CA PRO A 97 0.65 8.08 -19.23
C PRO A 97 2.02 7.89 -19.87
N ALA A 98 3.10 8.13 -19.13
CA ALA A 98 4.45 7.91 -19.63
C ALA A 98 4.84 6.42 -19.65
N LEU A 99 4.13 5.57 -18.92
CA LEU A 99 4.40 4.13 -18.84
C LEU A 99 3.51 3.31 -19.79
N VAL A 100 2.34 3.83 -20.14
CA VAL A 100 1.39 3.12 -20.99
C VAL A 100 1.95 2.91 -22.38
N LYS A 101 1.80 1.68 -22.88
CA LYS A 101 2.15 1.27 -24.25
C LYS A 101 0.91 0.67 -24.91
N PRO A 102 0.94 0.44 -26.25
CA PRO A 102 -0.26 -0.06 -26.95
C PRO A 102 -0.87 -1.35 -26.39
N ARG A 103 -0.02 -2.21 -25.81
CA ARG A 103 -0.48 -3.49 -25.23
C ARG A 103 -0.62 -3.44 -23.70
N SER A 104 -0.55 -2.27 -23.11
CA SER A 104 -0.67 -2.16 -21.64
C SER A 104 -2.07 -2.58 -21.18
N PRO A 105 -2.15 -3.36 -20.10
CA PRO A 105 -3.44 -3.72 -19.52
C PRO A 105 -4.08 -2.55 -18.79
N ALA A 106 -5.32 -2.73 -18.37
CA ALA A 106 -6.05 -1.72 -17.60
C ALA A 106 -5.67 -1.72 -16.11
N ASN A 107 -4.62 -2.43 -15.73
CA ASN A 107 -4.10 -2.38 -14.37
C ASN A 107 -3.66 -0.96 -14.04
N VAL A 108 -3.90 -0.54 -12.81
CA VAL A 108 -3.54 0.81 -12.36
C VAL A 108 -2.03 0.97 -12.35
N PHE A 109 -1.32 0.04 -11.73
CA PHE A 109 0.12 0.13 -11.56
C PHE A 109 0.84 -0.61 -12.68
N LEU A 110 1.69 0.12 -13.39
CA LEU A 110 2.45 -0.41 -14.52
C LEU A 110 3.95 -0.32 -14.27
N THR A 111 4.67 -1.32 -14.75
CA THR A 111 6.14 -1.32 -14.77
C THR A 111 6.66 -0.33 -15.82
N GLN A 112 7.96 -0.12 -15.84
CA GLN A 112 8.61 0.71 -16.87
C GLN A 112 8.36 0.20 -18.29
N ARG A 113 8.06 -1.09 -18.43
CA ARG A 113 7.74 -1.71 -19.72
C ARG A 113 6.26 -1.56 -20.10
N GLY A 114 5.44 -0.95 -19.24
CA GLY A 114 4.02 -0.81 -19.49
C GLY A 114 3.23 -2.09 -19.23
N THR A 115 3.76 -2.99 -18.43
CA THR A 115 3.11 -4.26 -18.09
C THR A 115 2.61 -4.24 -16.65
N ALA A 116 1.71 -5.15 -16.31
CA ALA A 116 1.30 -5.36 -14.93
C ALA A 116 2.48 -5.90 -14.10
N PHE A 117 2.49 -5.60 -12.82
CA PHE A 117 3.52 -6.08 -11.91
C PHE A 117 3.33 -7.56 -11.60
N ALA A 118 4.43 -8.32 -11.62
CA ALA A 118 4.47 -9.63 -10.99
C ALA A 118 4.66 -9.43 -9.47
N ALA A 119 4.36 -10.47 -8.68
CA ALA A 119 4.48 -10.41 -7.23
C ALA A 119 5.90 -10.03 -6.78
N SER A 120 6.91 -10.62 -7.39
CA SER A 120 8.31 -10.33 -7.07
C SER A 120 8.71 -8.90 -7.48
N THR A 121 8.20 -8.41 -8.59
CA THR A 121 8.55 -7.11 -9.13
C THR A 121 7.98 -5.96 -8.29
N ILE A 122 6.73 -6.06 -7.87
CA ILE A 122 6.13 -5.03 -7.03
C ILE A 122 6.82 -4.96 -5.67
N TRP A 123 7.12 -6.13 -5.09
CA TRP A 123 7.85 -6.16 -3.83
C TRP A 123 9.27 -5.62 -3.99
N GLY A 124 9.95 -5.96 -5.08
CA GLY A 124 11.27 -5.42 -5.39
C GLY A 124 11.28 -3.89 -5.48
N ARG A 125 10.22 -3.31 -6.04
CA ARG A 125 10.06 -1.86 -6.13
C ARG A 125 9.93 -1.22 -4.74
N ILE A 126 9.16 -1.84 -3.86
CA ILE A 126 8.99 -1.38 -2.48
C ILE A 126 10.30 -1.51 -1.71
N LYS A 127 11.00 -2.64 -1.85
CA LYS A 127 12.29 -2.84 -1.20
C LYS A 127 13.32 -1.79 -1.63
N ALA A 128 13.32 -1.43 -2.90
CA ALA A 128 14.23 -0.40 -3.40
C ALA A 128 13.95 0.95 -2.71
N ARG A 129 12.69 1.30 -2.51
CA ARG A 129 12.32 2.52 -1.79
C ARG A 129 12.74 2.44 -0.32
N VAL A 130 12.52 1.31 0.33
CA VAL A 130 12.94 1.08 1.73
C VAL A 130 14.44 1.32 1.88
N ALA A 131 15.24 0.76 0.99
CA ALA A 131 16.69 0.95 1.02
C ALA A 131 17.09 2.40 0.76
N ARG A 132 16.44 3.05 -0.18
CA ARG A 132 16.75 4.42 -0.59
C ARG A 132 16.48 5.45 0.50
N VAL A 133 15.44 5.25 1.31
CA VAL A 133 15.14 6.15 2.42
C VAL A 133 15.95 5.85 3.68
N GLY A 134 16.89 4.89 3.60
CA GLY A 134 17.82 4.61 4.68
C GLY A 134 17.33 3.66 5.75
N ILE A 135 16.27 2.91 5.49
CA ILE A 135 15.79 1.88 6.41
C ILE A 135 16.66 0.65 6.23
N THR A 136 17.47 0.33 7.25
CA THR A 136 18.45 -0.76 7.19
C THR A 136 17.89 -2.10 7.62
N ARG A 137 16.71 -2.12 8.22
CA ARG A 137 16.07 -3.34 8.69
C ARG A 137 15.61 -4.18 7.51
N ASN A 138 15.58 -5.50 7.72
CA ASN A 138 15.01 -6.41 6.73
C ASN A 138 13.49 -6.33 6.77
N VAL A 139 12.91 -5.54 5.87
CA VAL A 139 11.46 -5.34 5.79
C VAL A 139 10.84 -6.43 4.93
N THR A 140 9.80 -7.07 5.45
CA THR A 140 8.99 -8.05 4.71
C THR A 140 7.62 -7.45 4.40
N PRO A 141 6.87 -8.00 3.42
CA PRO A 141 5.51 -7.52 3.15
C PRO A 141 4.62 -7.60 4.39
N HIS A 142 4.74 -8.67 5.16
CA HIS A 142 3.97 -8.84 6.39
C HIS A 142 4.32 -7.76 7.42
N MET A 143 5.61 -7.49 7.61
CA MET A 143 6.07 -6.43 8.52
C MET A 143 5.54 -5.06 8.08
N LEU A 144 5.55 -4.79 6.78
CA LEU A 144 5.07 -3.51 6.26
C LEU A 144 3.57 -3.31 6.53
N ARG A 145 2.74 -4.33 6.27
CA ARG A 145 1.31 -4.27 6.57
C ARG A 145 1.06 -4.09 8.07
N HIS A 146 1.79 -4.83 8.88
CA HIS A 146 1.73 -4.72 10.33
C HIS A 146 2.07 -3.30 10.78
N SER A 147 3.14 -2.73 10.25
CA SER A 147 3.58 -1.36 10.60
C SER A 147 2.55 -0.32 10.20
N PHE A 148 1.96 -0.46 9.04
CA PHE A 148 0.92 0.45 8.56
C PHE A 148 -0.33 0.38 9.43
N ALA A 149 -0.78 -0.84 9.77
CA ALA A 149 -1.94 -1.03 10.63
C ALA A 149 -1.71 -0.44 12.03
N THR A 150 -0.54 -0.69 12.61
CA THR A 150 -0.16 -0.16 13.92
C THR A 150 -0.14 1.38 13.91
N HIS A 151 0.44 1.96 12.88
CA HIS A 151 0.52 3.41 12.73
C HIS A 151 -0.87 4.05 12.60
N LEU A 152 -1.75 3.45 11.83
CA LEU A 152 -3.14 3.92 11.70
C LEU A 152 -3.89 3.84 13.02
N LEU A 153 -3.71 2.75 13.77
CA LEU A 153 -4.33 2.60 15.11
C LEU A 153 -3.83 3.67 16.07
N GLU A 154 -2.53 3.91 16.09
CA GLU A 154 -1.93 4.95 16.95
C GLU A 154 -2.44 6.34 16.62
N ARG A 155 -2.84 6.57 15.38
CA ARG A 155 -3.41 7.84 14.93
C ARG A 155 -4.92 7.90 15.07
N GLY A 156 -5.52 6.97 15.81
CA GLY A 156 -6.93 7.03 16.19
C GLY A 156 -7.89 6.32 15.24
N ALA A 157 -7.39 5.53 14.29
CA ALA A 157 -8.27 4.72 13.45
C ALA A 157 -8.97 3.65 14.30
N ASP A 158 -10.24 3.42 14.03
CA ASP A 158 -11.02 2.41 14.73
C ASP A 158 -10.51 1.01 14.40
N LEU A 159 -10.38 0.17 15.41
CA LEU A 159 -9.93 -1.22 15.25
C LEU A 159 -10.80 -1.99 14.25
N ARG A 160 -12.11 -1.76 14.25
CA ARG A 160 -13.03 -2.41 13.31
C ARG A 160 -12.76 -1.97 11.88
N VAL A 161 -12.49 -0.69 11.68
CA VAL A 161 -12.14 -0.16 10.35
C VAL A 161 -10.87 -0.82 9.85
N ILE A 162 -9.87 -0.97 10.71
CA ILE A 162 -8.62 -1.62 10.33
C ILE A 162 -8.84 -3.09 10.01
N GLN A 163 -9.66 -3.80 10.80
CA GLN A 163 -10.01 -5.19 10.52
C GLN A 163 -10.70 -5.35 9.17
N GLU A 164 -11.63 -4.46 8.84
CA GLU A 164 -12.31 -4.47 7.55
C GLU A 164 -11.35 -4.15 6.40
N LEU A 165 -10.50 -3.15 6.58
CA LEU A 165 -9.51 -2.77 5.57
C LEU A 165 -8.54 -3.90 5.27
N LEU A 166 -8.15 -4.65 6.30
CA LEU A 166 -7.25 -5.79 6.16
C LEU A 166 -7.96 -7.05 5.63
N GLY A 167 -9.27 -6.96 5.32
CA GLY A 167 -10.02 -8.07 4.76
C GLY A 167 -10.14 -9.23 5.73
N HIS A 168 -10.46 -8.96 7.00
CA HIS A 168 -10.56 -9.94 8.08
C HIS A 168 -9.24 -10.68 8.35
N ALA A 169 -8.10 -10.01 8.19
CA ALA A 169 -6.86 -10.50 8.75
C ALA A 169 -7.12 -10.86 10.21
N SER A 170 -6.58 -11.98 10.63
CA SER A 170 -7.00 -12.64 11.87
C SER A 170 -7.17 -11.64 13.02
N ILE A 171 -8.29 -11.77 13.71
CA ILE A 171 -8.64 -10.99 14.90
C ILE A 171 -7.48 -10.99 15.91
N SER A 172 -6.79 -12.14 16.04
CA SER A 172 -5.64 -12.27 16.93
C SER A 172 -4.48 -11.33 16.56
N THR A 173 -4.22 -11.09 15.28
CA THR A 173 -3.18 -10.17 14.86
C THR A 173 -3.55 -8.73 15.19
N THR A 174 -4.82 -8.39 15.04
CA THR A 174 -5.32 -7.03 15.33
C THR A 174 -5.41 -6.76 16.81
N GLU A 175 -5.76 -7.75 17.63
CA GLU A 175 -5.78 -7.64 19.10
C GLU A 175 -4.39 -7.29 19.65
N ILE A 176 -3.35 -7.76 19.01
CA ILE A 176 -1.97 -7.49 19.43
C ILE A 176 -1.63 -6.01 19.31
N TYR A 177 -2.21 -5.30 18.36
CA TYR A 177 -1.96 -3.87 18.15
C TYR A 177 -2.55 -2.98 19.24
N THR A 178 -3.54 -3.44 19.98
CA THR A 178 -4.21 -2.66 21.00
C THR A 178 -3.56 -2.73 22.38
N HIS A 179 -2.59 -3.59 22.55
CA HIS A 179 -1.86 -3.79 23.78
C HIS A 179 -0.43 -3.28 23.64
#